data_aac658416b845d1891ec65bb1214c9a8
#
_entry.id   aac658416b845d1891ec65bb1214c9a8
#
_cell.length_a   1.000
_cell.length_b   1.000
_cell.length_c   1.000
_cell.angle_alpha   90.00
_cell.angle_beta   90.00
_cell.angle_gamma   90.00
#
_symmetry.space_group_name_H-M   'P 1'
#
loop_
_entity.id
_entity.type
_entity.pdbx_description
1 polymer ?
#
loop_
_entity_poly.entity_id
_entity_poly.type
_entity_poly.pdbx_seq_one_letter_code
_entity_poly.pdbx_strand_id
1 'polypeptide(L)'
;EKTALSDFDKRIVLRRLTAKNTEAFSVLRQAAEQPNFAEILSAFIDECRSFDISAAALQESAAILDEGVLKHKLTDIAFLYGKYEAYLEERFGSARDVFSALAEEAGKVDFLRDAHIWVDGFQWFTPRQLQVLKAIADVSEETVITLPMDPEHRTRQRRPTALYKRAFEAFEELSMLFPAIRVEIVPDYAASELRRFRDTFFAPVPETVKTPVQALQVCECTDRRVEVDAVARRIKTLVQAGRRYRDITVITRSSEPYSRLCERIFAEYDIPCFTDYRRPMHIHPLSEALTALLETVRLKWSQEALFRLLKTDLMPLERRETDDLELYCSAAGIRAYHWYKDEDWQRMPEGLENKGAGLVYINGIRKRVYDLLSPLWEAFAGTDSLRNFCTALWQWLEDAHIGKTLAAWQAEAQEAGCEEEAREHEQVWKKVISLLERLVVLCGDDEMSGAEFTDILTEGLEELHFTLIPPTADHVTVTSIERGYTSRSPVIFV
;
A
#
# COMPACT_ATOMS: atom_id res chain seq x y z
N GLU A 1 23.37 1.15 -5.31
CA GLU A 1 22.11 0.39 -5.22
C GLU A 1 21.07 1.06 -6.10
N LYS A 2 20.66 0.41 -7.20
CA LYS A 2 19.59 0.92 -8.06
C LYS A 2 18.28 0.60 -7.36
N THR A 3 17.66 1.59 -6.73
CA THR A 3 16.39 1.43 -6.04
C THR A 3 15.28 1.21 -7.08
N ALA A 4 14.58 0.08 -7.00
CA ALA A 4 13.40 -0.16 -7.81
C ALA A 4 12.32 0.89 -7.51
N LEU A 5 11.71 1.47 -8.55
CA LEU A 5 10.62 2.41 -8.38
C LEU A 5 9.39 1.69 -7.81
N SER A 6 8.79 2.26 -6.76
CA SER A 6 7.49 1.83 -6.27
C SER A 6 6.38 2.25 -7.24
N ASP A 7 5.19 1.70 -7.05
CA ASP A 7 4.04 2.08 -7.88
C ASP A 7 3.70 3.56 -7.72
N PHE A 8 3.85 4.11 -6.52
CA PHE A 8 3.74 5.55 -6.27
C PHE A 8 4.75 6.36 -7.10
N ASP A 9 6.04 5.97 -7.09
CA ASP A 9 7.08 6.68 -7.85
C ASP A 9 6.77 6.71 -9.35
N LYS A 10 6.34 5.57 -9.90
CA LYS A 10 5.95 5.47 -11.31
C LYS A 10 4.79 6.42 -11.63
N ARG A 11 3.77 6.48 -10.76
CA ARG A 11 2.62 7.37 -10.95
C ARG A 11 3.03 8.84 -10.94
N ILE A 12 3.88 9.25 -9.99
CA ILE A 12 4.38 10.64 -9.94
C ILE A 12 5.14 11.00 -11.19
N VAL A 13 6.07 10.15 -11.64
CA VAL A 13 6.82 10.38 -12.88
C VAL A 13 5.86 10.47 -14.08
N LEU A 14 4.92 9.54 -14.22
CA LEU A 14 3.94 9.54 -15.31
C LEU A 14 3.02 10.75 -15.27
N ARG A 15 2.54 11.17 -14.10
CA ARG A 15 1.75 12.39 -13.92
C ARG A 15 2.51 13.63 -14.42
N ARG A 16 3.80 13.75 -14.06
CA ARG A 16 4.66 14.85 -14.51
C ARG A 16 4.92 14.81 -16.02
N LEU A 17 5.24 13.65 -16.57
CA LEU A 17 5.44 13.49 -18.01
C LEU A 17 4.17 13.79 -18.79
N THR A 18 3.02 13.36 -18.29
CA THR A 18 1.70 13.65 -18.87
C THR A 18 1.44 15.15 -18.91
N ALA A 19 1.60 15.85 -17.76
CA ALA A 19 1.39 17.29 -17.67
C ALA A 19 2.29 18.08 -18.62
N LYS A 20 3.59 17.72 -18.74
CA LYS A 20 4.54 18.35 -19.64
C LYS A 20 4.27 18.13 -21.14
N ASN A 21 3.49 17.09 -21.49
CA ASN A 21 3.29 16.69 -22.89
C ASN A 21 1.81 16.69 -23.33
N THR A 22 0.90 17.29 -22.56
CA THR A 22 -0.56 17.28 -22.83
C THR A 22 -0.92 17.81 -24.21
N GLU A 23 -0.15 18.77 -24.75
CA GLU A 23 -0.38 19.33 -26.09
C GLU A 23 -0.06 18.36 -27.24
N ALA A 24 0.77 17.36 -26.99
CA ALA A 24 1.12 16.34 -27.97
C ALA A 24 0.05 15.25 -28.16
N PHE A 25 -0.95 15.18 -27.29
CA PHE A 25 -1.97 14.14 -27.34
C PHE A 25 -3.04 14.46 -28.38
N SER A 26 -3.40 13.43 -29.13
CA SER A 26 -4.46 13.51 -30.14
C SER A 26 -5.84 13.23 -29.54
N VAL A 27 -5.98 12.23 -28.66
CA VAL A 27 -7.26 11.83 -28.05
C VAL A 27 -7.23 11.76 -26.53
N LEU A 28 -6.06 11.62 -25.90
CA LEU A 28 -5.96 11.45 -24.44
C LEU A 28 -5.91 12.77 -23.65
N ARG A 29 -5.97 13.93 -24.32
CA ARG A 29 -5.82 15.24 -23.67
C ARG A 29 -6.78 15.43 -22.48
N GLN A 30 -8.08 15.15 -22.65
CA GLN A 30 -9.06 15.30 -21.57
C GLN A 30 -8.91 14.22 -20.49
N ALA A 31 -8.54 13.00 -20.89
CA ALA A 31 -8.29 11.92 -19.95
C ALA A 31 -7.06 12.20 -19.07
N ALA A 32 -6.05 12.83 -19.64
CA ALA A 32 -4.80 13.20 -18.97
C ALA A 32 -4.99 14.18 -17.79
N GLU A 33 -6.09 14.93 -17.77
CA GLU A 33 -6.46 15.83 -16.69
C GLU A 33 -7.15 15.11 -15.50
N GLN A 34 -7.53 13.84 -15.68
CA GLN A 34 -8.20 13.08 -14.62
C GLN A 34 -7.18 12.58 -13.57
N PRO A 35 -7.51 12.65 -12.27
CA PRO A 35 -6.59 12.26 -11.18
C PRO A 35 -6.06 10.82 -11.30
N ASN A 36 -6.89 9.88 -11.75
CA ASN A 36 -6.55 8.45 -11.85
C ASN A 36 -5.86 8.07 -13.17
N PHE A 37 -5.62 9.03 -14.09
CA PHE A 37 -5.02 8.72 -15.39
C PHE A 37 -3.62 8.11 -15.26
N ALA A 38 -2.77 8.68 -14.41
CA ALA A 38 -1.42 8.19 -14.19
C ALA A 38 -1.39 6.79 -13.59
N GLU A 39 -2.34 6.44 -12.73
CA GLU A 39 -2.51 5.10 -12.16
C GLU A 39 -2.84 4.08 -13.25
N ILE A 40 -3.86 4.37 -14.07
CA ILE A 40 -4.27 3.49 -15.18
C ILE A 40 -3.13 3.32 -16.18
N LEU A 41 -2.43 4.41 -16.51
CA LEU A 41 -1.29 4.38 -17.43
C LEU A 41 -0.12 3.57 -16.86
N SER A 42 0.19 3.73 -15.57
CA SER A 42 1.22 2.94 -14.87
C SER A 42 0.91 1.45 -14.93
N ALA A 43 -0.31 1.06 -14.58
CA ALA A 43 -0.73 -0.33 -14.63
C ALA A 43 -0.63 -0.92 -16.04
N PHE A 44 -1.03 -0.15 -17.08
CA PHE A 44 -0.91 -0.58 -18.47
C PHE A 44 0.56 -0.73 -18.91
N ILE A 45 1.44 0.20 -18.55
CA ILE A 45 2.87 0.11 -18.85
C ILE A 45 3.50 -1.10 -18.14
N ASP A 46 3.14 -1.34 -16.88
CA ASP A 46 3.63 -2.51 -16.14
C ASP A 46 3.16 -3.83 -16.76
N GLU A 47 1.93 -3.87 -17.25
CA GLU A 47 1.41 -5.01 -18.03
C GLU A 47 2.21 -5.20 -19.33
N CYS A 48 2.40 -4.14 -20.12
CA CYS A 48 3.22 -4.19 -21.34
C CYS A 48 4.63 -4.73 -21.04
N ARG A 49 5.28 -4.23 -20.00
CA ARG A 49 6.60 -4.69 -19.56
C ARG A 49 6.61 -6.17 -19.16
N SER A 50 5.59 -6.61 -18.43
CA SER A 50 5.45 -8.01 -18.00
C SER A 50 5.34 -8.97 -19.19
N PHE A 51 4.74 -8.50 -20.28
CA PHE A 51 4.59 -9.26 -21.53
C PHE A 51 5.66 -8.95 -22.59
N ASP A 52 6.73 -8.24 -22.21
CA ASP A 52 7.85 -7.89 -23.11
C ASP A 52 7.44 -7.00 -24.30
N ILE A 53 6.44 -6.15 -24.10
CA ILE A 53 5.96 -5.18 -25.10
C ILE A 53 6.63 -3.84 -24.84
N SER A 54 7.52 -3.42 -25.73
CA SER A 54 8.19 -2.11 -25.67
C SER A 54 7.29 -0.98 -26.21
N ALA A 55 7.64 0.27 -25.92
CA ALA A 55 6.98 1.43 -26.49
C ALA A 55 7.04 1.42 -28.04
N ALA A 56 8.16 0.97 -28.62
CA ALA A 56 8.33 0.83 -30.07
C ALA A 56 7.37 -0.22 -30.66
N ALA A 57 7.27 -1.40 -30.04
CA ALA A 57 6.33 -2.46 -30.47
C ALA A 57 4.87 -2.00 -30.41
N LEU A 58 4.52 -1.22 -29.38
CA LEU A 58 3.19 -0.65 -29.25
C LEU A 58 2.91 0.38 -30.37
N GLN A 59 3.90 1.21 -30.71
CA GLN A 59 3.83 2.17 -31.81
C GLN A 59 3.67 1.48 -33.18
N GLU A 60 4.42 0.39 -33.42
CA GLU A 60 4.30 -0.44 -34.63
C GLU A 60 2.90 -1.06 -34.73
N SER A 61 2.40 -1.59 -33.61
CA SER A 61 1.04 -2.14 -33.54
C SER A 61 -0.02 -1.08 -33.85
N ALA A 62 0.15 0.15 -33.34
CA ALA A 62 -0.74 1.26 -33.64
C ALA A 62 -0.72 1.64 -35.16
N ALA A 63 0.47 1.57 -35.78
CA ALA A 63 0.61 1.94 -37.21
C ALA A 63 -0.15 1.00 -38.16
N ILE A 64 -0.33 -0.27 -37.78
CA ILE A 64 -1.04 -1.28 -38.59
C ILE A 64 -2.58 -1.11 -38.54
N LEU A 65 -3.09 -0.44 -37.51
CA LEU A 65 -4.53 -0.24 -37.32
C LEU A 65 -5.11 0.74 -38.36
N ASP A 66 -6.37 0.51 -38.72
CA ASP A 66 -7.14 1.47 -39.49
C ASP A 66 -7.30 2.79 -38.75
N GLU A 67 -7.51 3.88 -39.51
CA GLU A 67 -7.69 5.22 -38.92
C GLU A 67 -8.90 5.25 -37.99
N GLY A 68 -8.66 5.63 -36.74
CA GLY A 68 -9.70 5.63 -35.71
C GLY A 68 -9.18 5.93 -34.28
N VAL A 69 -10.10 6.02 -33.33
CA VAL A 69 -9.81 6.38 -31.94
C VAL A 69 -8.80 5.42 -31.31
N LEU A 70 -8.88 4.13 -31.60
CA LEU A 70 -7.96 3.13 -31.02
C LEU A 70 -6.52 3.36 -31.47
N LYS A 71 -6.31 3.65 -32.77
CA LYS A 71 -4.97 3.98 -33.30
C LYS A 71 -4.39 5.19 -32.60
N HIS A 72 -5.14 6.28 -32.52
CA HIS A 72 -4.70 7.50 -31.85
C HIS A 72 -4.42 7.28 -30.36
N LYS A 73 -5.29 6.53 -29.68
CA LYS A 73 -5.10 6.19 -28.25
C LYS A 73 -3.80 5.40 -28.03
N LEU A 74 -3.53 4.37 -28.84
CA LEU A 74 -2.30 3.59 -28.73
C LEU A 74 -1.07 4.41 -29.08
N THR A 75 -1.17 5.33 -30.05
CA THR A 75 -0.09 6.26 -30.39
C THR A 75 0.24 7.19 -29.24
N ASP A 76 -0.76 7.80 -28.60
CA ASP A 76 -0.56 8.68 -27.45
C ASP A 76 0.06 7.90 -26.27
N ILE A 77 -0.42 6.66 -25.99
CA ILE A 77 0.13 5.81 -24.93
C ILE A 77 1.58 5.40 -25.26
N ALA A 78 1.88 4.96 -26.48
CA ALA A 78 3.22 4.58 -26.90
C ALA A 78 4.21 5.76 -26.77
N PHE A 79 3.75 6.97 -27.12
CA PHE A 79 4.53 8.20 -26.94
C PHE A 79 4.87 8.44 -25.44
N LEU A 80 3.88 8.37 -24.54
CA LEU A 80 4.12 8.54 -23.12
C LEU A 80 5.01 7.43 -22.54
N TYR A 81 4.82 6.21 -22.95
CA TYR A 81 5.64 5.07 -22.55
C TYR A 81 7.10 5.28 -22.97
N GLY A 82 7.34 5.71 -24.21
CA GLY A 82 8.69 6.05 -24.68
C GLY A 82 9.33 7.22 -23.90
N LYS A 83 8.54 8.24 -23.53
CA LYS A 83 8.99 9.32 -22.65
C LYS A 83 9.36 8.83 -21.25
N TYR A 84 8.57 7.88 -20.72
CA TYR A 84 8.85 7.27 -19.42
C TYR A 84 10.12 6.42 -19.46
N GLU A 85 10.34 5.63 -20.50
CA GLU A 85 11.58 4.86 -20.69
C GLU A 85 12.82 5.80 -20.79
N ALA A 86 12.70 6.87 -21.58
CA ALA A 86 13.77 7.87 -21.71
C ALA A 86 14.09 8.55 -20.38
N TYR A 87 13.06 8.89 -19.59
CA TYR A 87 13.25 9.47 -18.25
C TYR A 87 13.99 8.52 -17.31
N LEU A 88 13.62 7.23 -17.32
CA LEU A 88 14.30 6.21 -16.50
C LEU A 88 15.77 6.04 -16.92
N GLU A 89 16.05 6.04 -18.21
CA GLU A 89 17.41 5.94 -18.73
C GLU A 89 18.27 7.12 -18.31
N GLU A 90 17.75 8.35 -18.45
CA GLU A 90 18.45 9.57 -18.08
C GLU A 90 18.72 9.67 -16.57
N ARG A 91 17.72 9.38 -15.76
CA ARG A 91 17.76 9.61 -14.31
C ARG A 91 18.41 8.46 -13.53
N PHE A 92 18.17 7.21 -13.96
CA PHE A 92 18.61 6.02 -13.26
C PHE A 92 19.64 5.20 -14.05
N GLY A 93 20.00 5.64 -15.26
CA GLY A 93 20.96 4.98 -16.15
C GLY A 93 20.47 3.63 -16.67
N SER A 94 19.18 3.33 -16.54
CA SER A 94 18.56 2.15 -17.14
C SER A 94 17.03 2.26 -17.12
N ALA A 95 16.41 2.09 -18.27
CA ALA A 95 14.97 1.90 -18.40
C ALA A 95 14.54 0.45 -18.06
N ARG A 96 15.50 -0.44 -17.77
CA ARG A 96 15.24 -1.86 -17.51
C ARG A 96 14.54 -2.07 -16.18
N ASP A 97 13.55 -2.94 -16.18
CA ASP A 97 12.94 -3.42 -14.96
C ASP A 97 13.83 -4.44 -14.21
N VAL A 98 13.46 -4.75 -12.98
CA VAL A 98 14.21 -5.67 -12.10
C VAL A 98 14.34 -7.06 -12.73
N PHE A 99 13.30 -7.56 -13.40
CA PHE A 99 13.32 -8.90 -14.01
C PHE A 99 14.31 -8.98 -15.18
N SER A 100 14.36 -7.96 -16.04
CA SER A 100 15.34 -7.88 -17.12
C SER A 100 16.76 -7.86 -16.60
N ALA A 101 17.01 -7.04 -15.57
CA ALA A 101 18.32 -6.98 -14.95
C ALA A 101 18.72 -8.31 -14.28
N LEU A 102 17.79 -8.97 -13.59
CA LEU A 102 18.02 -10.29 -12.99
C LEU A 102 18.32 -11.35 -14.04
N ALA A 103 17.58 -11.39 -15.14
CA ALA A 103 17.82 -12.36 -16.20
C ALA A 103 19.21 -12.22 -16.83
N GLU A 104 19.69 -11.00 -17.03
CA GLU A 104 21.02 -10.73 -17.59
C GLU A 104 22.17 -10.99 -16.61
N GLU A 105 21.96 -10.72 -15.32
CA GLU A 105 23.00 -10.84 -14.30
C GLU A 105 23.08 -12.22 -13.65
N ALA A 106 22.02 -13.04 -13.74
CA ALA A 106 21.96 -14.35 -13.08
C ALA A 106 23.18 -15.23 -13.37
N GLY A 107 23.64 -15.24 -14.62
CA GLY A 107 24.85 -16.02 -15.03
C GLY A 107 26.17 -15.54 -14.44
N LYS A 108 26.21 -14.32 -13.88
CA LYS A 108 27.41 -13.69 -13.30
C LYS A 108 27.49 -13.81 -11.79
N VAL A 109 26.44 -14.33 -11.16
CA VAL A 109 26.32 -14.39 -9.69
C VAL A 109 26.74 -15.76 -9.19
N ASP A 110 27.90 -15.81 -8.53
CA ASP A 110 28.53 -17.09 -8.14
C ASP A 110 27.70 -17.91 -7.16
N PHE A 111 26.95 -17.27 -6.22
CA PHE A 111 26.14 -18.01 -5.25
C PHE A 111 24.98 -18.79 -5.89
N LEU A 112 24.57 -18.46 -7.12
CA LEU A 112 23.54 -19.21 -7.81
C LEU A 112 24.00 -20.55 -8.38
N ARG A 113 25.29 -20.74 -8.60
CA ARG A 113 25.85 -21.95 -9.27
C ARG A 113 25.64 -23.22 -8.49
N ASP A 114 25.76 -23.15 -7.17
CA ASP A 114 25.59 -24.29 -6.28
C ASP A 114 24.27 -24.22 -5.51
N ALA A 115 23.32 -23.39 -5.98
CA ALA A 115 22.09 -23.16 -5.31
C ALA A 115 20.99 -24.14 -5.72
N HIS A 116 20.23 -24.63 -4.73
CA HIS A 116 18.95 -25.28 -4.95
C HIS A 116 17.83 -24.22 -4.83
N ILE A 117 17.07 -24.01 -5.88
CA ILE A 117 16.07 -22.97 -5.99
C ILE A 117 14.68 -23.58 -5.93
N TRP A 118 13.83 -23.08 -5.04
CA TRP A 118 12.41 -23.43 -4.97
C TRP A 118 11.54 -22.22 -5.35
N VAL A 119 10.67 -22.43 -6.35
CA VAL A 119 9.69 -21.45 -6.82
C VAL A 119 8.31 -21.98 -6.46
N ASP A 120 7.65 -21.33 -5.52
CA ASP A 120 6.40 -21.80 -4.94
C ASP A 120 5.31 -20.72 -4.96
N GLY A 121 4.03 -21.13 -5.00
CA GLY A 121 2.88 -20.21 -4.92
C GLY A 121 2.44 -19.60 -6.25
N PHE A 122 3.01 -19.97 -7.36
CA PHE A 122 2.63 -19.48 -8.68
C PHE A 122 1.59 -20.39 -9.34
N GLN A 123 0.64 -19.78 -10.05
CA GLN A 123 -0.32 -20.49 -10.91
C GLN A 123 -0.02 -20.31 -12.40
N TRP A 124 0.71 -19.25 -12.74
CA TRP A 124 1.13 -18.89 -14.10
C TRP A 124 2.33 -17.94 -14.01
N PHE A 125 3.03 -17.78 -15.13
CA PHE A 125 4.20 -16.90 -15.24
C PHE A 125 4.01 -15.92 -16.38
N THR A 126 4.48 -14.69 -16.20
CA THR A 126 4.63 -13.76 -17.30
C THR A 126 5.84 -14.14 -18.16
N PRO A 127 5.89 -13.71 -19.44
CA PRO A 127 7.07 -13.96 -20.29
C PRO A 127 8.38 -13.48 -19.64
N ARG A 128 8.37 -12.36 -18.94
CA ARG A 128 9.53 -11.84 -18.20
C ARG A 128 9.95 -12.75 -17.05
N GLN A 129 8.99 -13.26 -16.29
CA GLN A 129 9.28 -14.22 -15.21
C GLN A 129 9.86 -15.52 -15.77
N LEU A 130 9.37 -16.00 -16.90
CA LEU A 130 9.93 -17.17 -17.57
C LEU A 130 11.38 -16.94 -18.04
N GLN A 131 11.73 -15.75 -18.53
CA GLN A 131 13.11 -15.39 -18.86
C GLN A 131 14.02 -15.45 -17.63
N VAL A 132 13.58 -14.91 -16.49
CA VAL A 132 14.33 -14.98 -15.22
C VAL A 132 14.47 -16.42 -14.75
N LEU A 133 13.38 -17.19 -14.75
CA LEU A 133 13.42 -18.62 -14.38
C LEU A 133 14.40 -19.40 -15.26
N LYS A 134 14.41 -19.13 -16.55
CA LYS A 134 15.35 -19.74 -17.48
C LYS A 134 16.79 -19.38 -17.11
N ALA A 135 17.09 -18.11 -16.92
CA ALA A 135 18.42 -17.64 -16.58
C ALA A 135 18.93 -18.20 -15.24
N ILE A 136 18.05 -18.32 -14.24
CA ILE A 136 18.38 -18.92 -12.94
C ILE A 136 18.61 -20.43 -13.09
N ALA A 137 17.69 -21.14 -13.75
CA ALA A 137 17.78 -22.60 -13.91
C ALA A 137 18.99 -23.05 -14.75
N ASP A 138 19.47 -22.20 -15.67
CA ASP A 138 20.65 -22.50 -16.47
C ASP A 138 21.96 -22.47 -15.66
N VAL A 139 21.97 -21.83 -14.49
CA VAL A 139 23.18 -21.68 -13.65
C VAL A 139 23.08 -22.37 -12.30
N SER A 140 21.89 -22.65 -11.79
CA SER A 140 21.68 -23.33 -10.51
C SER A 140 21.87 -24.82 -10.60
N GLU A 141 22.23 -25.49 -9.49
CA GLU A 141 22.34 -26.93 -9.41
C GLU A 141 21.00 -27.62 -9.61
N GLU A 142 19.96 -27.09 -9.00
CA GLU A 142 18.59 -27.61 -9.12
C GLU A 142 17.58 -26.47 -9.01
N THR A 143 16.55 -26.51 -9.86
CA THR A 143 15.40 -25.61 -9.75
C THR A 143 14.12 -26.42 -9.69
N VAL A 144 13.37 -26.27 -8.60
CA VAL A 144 12.08 -26.94 -8.35
C VAL A 144 10.97 -25.90 -8.42
N ILE A 145 9.95 -26.16 -9.25
CA ILE A 145 8.80 -25.28 -9.42
C ILE A 145 7.54 -26.04 -9.02
N THR A 146 6.78 -25.53 -8.07
CA THR A 146 5.48 -26.12 -7.69
C THR A 146 4.35 -25.46 -8.47
N LEU A 147 3.40 -26.28 -8.93
CA LEU A 147 2.18 -25.82 -9.57
C LEU A 147 0.95 -26.48 -8.95
N PRO A 148 -0.12 -25.72 -8.62
CA PRO A 148 -1.36 -26.28 -8.09
C PRO A 148 -2.18 -26.92 -9.21
N MET A 149 -1.84 -28.14 -9.59
CA MET A 149 -2.43 -28.86 -10.71
C MET A 149 -2.62 -30.33 -10.36
N ASP A 150 -3.75 -30.92 -10.79
CA ASP A 150 -3.96 -32.37 -10.75
C ASP A 150 -3.55 -32.98 -12.11
N PRO A 151 -2.46 -33.75 -12.16
CA PRO A 151 -1.96 -34.35 -13.39
C PRO A 151 -2.94 -35.31 -14.06
N GLU A 152 -3.81 -35.97 -13.27
CA GLU A 152 -4.78 -36.95 -13.78
C GLU A 152 -5.89 -36.29 -14.62
N HIS A 153 -6.13 -34.98 -14.37
CA HIS A 153 -7.17 -34.22 -15.06
C HIS A 153 -6.65 -33.33 -16.20
N ARG A 154 -5.46 -33.58 -16.74
CA ARG A 154 -4.83 -32.79 -17.81
C ARG A 154 -5.77 -32.47 -18.97
N THR A 155 -6.52 -33.44 -19.46
CA THR A 155 -7.45 -33.27 -20.59
C THR A 155 -8.66 -32.40 -20.26
N ARG A 156 -9.10 -32.39 -18.99
CA ARG A 156 -10.21 -31.54 -18.51
C ARG A 156 -9.80 -30.10 -18.32
N GLN A 157 -8.54 -29.86 -17.99
CA GLN A 157 -8.00 -28.52 -17.67
C GLN A 157 -7.76 -27.65 -18.91
N ARG A 158 -7.72 -28.25 -20.12
CA ARG A 158 -7.66 -27.52 -21.38
C ARG A 158 -8.96 -26.78 -21.73
N ARG A 159 -10.06 -26.98 -21.01
CA ARG A 159 -11.30 -26.24 -21.26
C ARG A 159 -11.18 -24.81 -20.71
N PRO A 160 -11.75 -23.79 -21.39
CA PRO A 160 -11.66 -22.39 -20.96
C PRO A 160 -12.14 -22.13 -19.53
N THR A 161 -13.06 -22.96 -19.03
CA THR A 161 -13.65 -22.88 -17.67
C THR A 161 -13.04 -23.85 -16.66
N ALA A 162 -11.96 -24.54 -17.03
CA ALA A 162 -11.32 -25.50 -16.12
C ALA A 162 -10.62 -24.79 -14.97
N LEU A 163 -10.81 -25.30 -13.77
CA LEU A 163 -10.32 -24.74 -12.50
C LEU A 163 -8.80 -24.44 -12.53
N TYR A 164 -7.99 -25.35 -13.05
CA TYR A 164 -6.52 -25.24 -13.08
C TYR A 164 -5.97 -24.89 -14.47
N LYS A 165 -6.78 -24.23 -15.33
CA LYS A 165 -6.38 -23.91 -16.69
C LYS A 165 -5.05 -23.18 -16.76
N ARG A 166 -4.89 -22.11 -15.94
CA ARG A 166 -3.67 -21.29 -15.92
C ARG A 166 -2.42 -22.10 -15.49
N ALA A 167 -2.56 -22.92 -14.47
CA ALA A 167 -1.45 -23.76 -14.00
C ALA A 167 -1.07 -24.82 -15.05
N PHE A 168 -2.06 -25.32 -15.82
CA PHE A 168 -1.79 -26.24 -16.91
C PHE A 168 -1.07 -25.55 -18.09
N GLU A 169 -1.50 -24.36 -18.48
CA GLU A 169 -0.84 -23.55 -19.51
C GLU A 169 0.60 -23.23 -19.09
N ALA A 170 0.82 -22.81 -17.83
CA ALA A 170 2.17 -22.61 -17.28
C ALA A 170 3.02 -23.89 -17.33
N PHE A 171 2.44 -25.06 -17.03
CA PHE A 171 3.16 -26.32 -17.16
C PHE A 171 3.54 -26.65 -18.62
N GLU A 172 2.69 -26.35 -19.59
CA GLU A 172 3.03 -26.52 -21.01
C GLU A 172 4.17 -25.57 -21.42
N GLU A 173 4.11 -24.29 -21.01
CA GLU A 173 5.17 -23.30 -21.28
C GLU A 173 6.51 -23.72 -20.63
N LEU A 174 6.50 -24.16 -19.38
CA LEU A 174 7.71 -24.67 -18.70
C LEU A 174 8.24 -25.93 -19.39
N SER A 175 7.37 -26.82 -19.86
CA SER A 175 7.78 -28.03 -20.55
C SER A 175 8.43 -27.73 -21.91
N MET A 176 8.00 -26.65 -22.59
CA MET A 176 8.66 -26.17 -23.80
C MET A 176 10.01 -25.50 -23.51
N LEU A 177 10.06 -24.72 -22.43
CA LEU A 177 11.26 -23.99 -22.00
C LEU A 177 12.36 -24.91 -21.47
N PHE A 178 11.97 -26.01 -20.81
CA PHE A 178 12.86 -27.01 -20.19
C PHE A 178 12.54 -28.42 -20.71
N PRO A 179 13.11 -28.84 -21.85
CA PRO A 179 12.78 -30.14 -22.45
C PRO A 179 13.09 -31.36 -21.56
N ALA A 180 14.01 -31.24 -20.62
CA ALA A 180 14.42 -32.28 -19.68
C ALA A 180 13.73 -32.21 -18.30
N ILE A 181 12.58 -31.53 -18.22
CA ILE A 181 11.83 -31.36 -16.96
C ILE A 181 11.42 -32.73 -16.38
N ARG A 182 11.71 -32.95 -15.10
CA ARG A 182 11.20 -34.08 -14.33
C ARG A 182 9.95 -33.65 -13.58
N VAL A 183 8.88 -34.42 -13.71
CA VAL A 183 7.62 -34.15 -13.01
C VAL A 183 7.46 -35.08 -11.83
N GLU A 184 7.29 -34.51 -10.64
CA GLU A 184 6.99 -35.25 -9.42
C GLU A 184 5.59 -34.87 -8.91
N ILE A 185 4.85 -35.85 -8.44
CA ILE A 185 3.53 -35.62 -7.84
C ILE A 185 3.71 -35.59 -6.35
N VAL A 186 3.38 -34.45 -5.74
CA VAL A 186 3.40 -34.30 -4.27
C VAL A 186 2.26 -35.16 -3.67
N PRO A 187 2.57 -36.03 -2.70
CA PRO A 187 1.55 -36.85 -2.04
C PRO A 187 0.47 -35.99 -1.36
N ASP A 188 -0.76 -36.41 -1.49
CA ASP A 188 -1.91 -35.76 -0.84
C ASP A 188 -2.06 -36.29 0.60
N TYR A 189 -1.77 -35.41 1.57
CA TYR A 189 -1.89 -35.71 3.01
C TYR A 189 -3.22 -35.27 3.62
N ALA A 190 -4.16 -34.73 2.82
CA ALA A 190 -5.45 -34.31 3.33
C ALA A 190 -6.27 -35.48 3.86
N ALA A 191 -7.06 -35.25 4.90
CA ALA A 191 -8.02 -36.22 5.40
C ALA A 191 -8.97 -36.65 4.27
N SER A 192 -9.41 -37.92 4.30
CA SER A 192 -10.26 -38.51 3.23
C SER A 192 -11.52 -37.69 2.96
N GLU A 193 -12.13 -37.09 4.00
CA GLU A 193 -13.31 -36.24 3.88
C GLU A 193 -13.00 -34.91 3.13
N LEU A 194 -11.88 -34.25 3.45
CA LEU A 194 -11.46 -33.03 2.78
C LEU A 194 -11.02 -33.30 1.35
N ARG A 195 -10.38 -34.43 1.09
CA ARG A 195 -10.02 -34.85 -0.26
C ARG A 195 -11.27 -35.04 -1.11
N ARG A 196 -12.26 -35.75 -0.60
CA ARG A 196 -13.54 -35.94 -1.28
C ARG A 196 -14.27 -34.62 -1.51
N PHE A 197 -14.28 -33.73 -0.51
CA PHE A 197 -14.86 -32.39 -0.67
C PHE A 197 -14.17 -31.63 -1.81
N ARG A 198 -12.86 -31.57 -1.84
CA ARG A 198 -12.08 -30.92 -2.93
C ARG A 198 -12.45 -31.49 -4.30
N ASP A 199 -12.49 -32.82 -4.42
CA ASP A 199 -12.70 -33.50 -5.69
C ASP A 199 -14.12 -33.31 -6.25
N THR A 200 -15.09 -33.10 -5.36
CA THR A 200 -16.51 -32.97 -5.74
C THR A 200 -17.05 -31.53 -5.69
N PHE A 201 -16.38 -30.60 -5.03
CA PHE A 201 -16.87 -29.23 -4.82
C PHE A 201 -17.20 -28.48 -6.12
N PHE A 202 -16.37 -28.66 -7.15
CA PHE A 202 -16.60 -28.07 -8.48
C PHE A 202 -17.14 -29.08 -9.49
N ALA A 203 -17.60 -30.25 -9.04
CA ALA A 203 -18.20 -31.21 -9.95
C ALA A 203 -19.56 -30.70 -10.48
N PRO A 204 -19.86 -30.91 -11.78
CA PRO A 204 -21.13 -30.47 -12.37
C PRO A 204 -22.38 -31.07 -11.67
N VAL A 205 -22.23 -32.26 -11.11
CA VAL A 205 -23.26 -32.94 -10.32
C VAL A 205 -22.66 -33.25 -8.95
N PRO A 206 -23.09 -32.58 -7.89
CA PRO A 206 -22.58 -32.87 -6.55
C PRO A 206 -23.07 -34.23 -6.05
N GLU A 207 -22.15 -34.99 -5.46
CA GLU A 207 -22.52 -36.26 -4.80
C GLU A 207 -22.99 -36.01 -3.36
N THR A 208 -24.14 -36.53 -3.01
CA THR A 208 -24.62 -36.46 -1.63
C THR A 208 -23.93 -37.52 -0.79
N VAL A 209 -23.27 -37.12 0.29
CA VAL A 209 -22.64 -38.02 1.26
C VAL A 209 -23.60 -38.30 2.38
N LYS A 210 -23.85 -39.60 2.65
CA LYS A 210 -24.78 -40.06 3.72
C LYS A 210 -24.07 -40.26 5.07
N THR A 211 -22.72 -40.31 5.10
CA THR A 211 -21.96 -40.48 6.33
C THR A 211 -21.73 -39.10 6.99
N PRO A 212 -21.79 -39.01 8.33
CA PRO A 212 -21.48 -37.77 9.03
C PRO A 212 -20.07 -37.25 8.68
N VAL A 213 -19.95 -35.99 8.32
CA VAL A 213 -18.66 -35.32 8.04
C VAL A 213 -18.19 -34.68 9.33
N GLN A 214 -16.98 -35.02 9.77
CA GLN A 214 -16.40 -34.49 11.01
C GLN A 214 -15.32 -33.42 10.73
N ALA A 215 -14.63 -33.53 9.60
CA ALA A 215 -13.54 -32.64 9.23
C ALA A 215 -14.00 -31.26 8.69
N LEU A 216 -15.28 -31.13 8.34
CA LEU A 216 -15.88 -29.90 7.82
C LEU A 216 -17.10 -29.52 8.66
N GLN A 217 -17.12 -28.26 9.11
CA GLN A 217 -18.28 -27.70 9.84
C GLN A 217 -18.67 -26.38 9.19
N VAL A 218 -19.95 -26.15 9.02
CA VAL A 218 -20.51 -24.89 8.53
C VAL A 218 -21.35 -24.28 9.65
N CYS A 219 -21.10 -23.01 9.93
CA CYS A 219 -21.79 -22.25 10.97
C CYS A 219 -22.38 -20.99 10.36
N GLU A 220 -23.67 -20.76 10.54
CA GLU A 220 -24.34 -19.53 10.13
C GLU A 220 -24.39 -18.58 11.33
N CYS A 221 -23.93 -17.34 11.13
CA CYS A 221 -23.90 -16.30 12.14
C CYS A 221 -24.72 -15.09 11.69
N THR A 222 -25.26 -14.32 12.63
CA THR A 222 -26.14 -13.17 12.35
C THR A 222 -25.37 -11.98 11.76
N ASP A 223 -24.12 -11.82 12.16
CA ASP A 223 -23.24 -10.75 11.70
C ASP A 223 -21.76 -11.13 11.86
N ARG A 224 -20.87 -10.31 11.30
CA ARG A 224 -19.41 -10.53 11.34
C ARG A 224 -18.84 -10.55 12.75
N ARG A 225 -19.39 -9.77 13.68
CA ARG A 225 -18.92 -9.74 15.07
C ARG A 225 -19.19 -11.05 15.76
N VAL A 226 -20.42 -11.58 15.63
CA VAL A 226 -20.82 -12.89 16.17
C VAL A 226 -20.02 -14.02 15.52
N GLU A 227 -19.72 -13.90 14.23
CA GLU A 227 -18.90 -14.86 13.50
C GLU A 227 -17.47 -14.93 14.09
N VAL A 228 -16.78 -13.78 14.25
CA VAL A 228 -15.45 -13.74 14.83
C VAL A 228 -15.44 -14.16 16.30
N ASP A 229 -16.46 -13.81 17.06
CA ASP A 229 -16.63 -14.27 18.45
C ASP A 229 -16.82 -15.80 18.54
N ALA A 230 -17.60 -16.39 17.64
CA ALA A 230 -17.76 -17.85 17.55
C ALA A 230 -16.43 -18.52 17.19
N VAL A 231 -15.65 -17.95 16.27
CA VAL A 231 -14.30 -18.42 15.94
C VAL A 231 -13.38 -18.33 17.16
N ALA A 232 -13.37 -17.22 17.89
CA ALA A 232 -12.54 -17.05 19.08
C ALA A 232 -12.85 -18.13 20.15
N ARG A 233 -14.14 -18.37 20.42
CA ARG A 233 -14.55 -19.43 21.36
C ARG A 233 -14.13 -20.82 20.88
N ARG A 234 -14.22 -21.08 19.58
CA ARG A 234 -13.79 -22.36 19.01
C ARG A 234 -12.27 -22.53 19.11
N ILE A 235 -11.50 -21.48 18.86
CA ILE A 235 -10.03 -21.46 19.04
C ILE A 235 -9.68 -21.81 20.48
N LYS A 236 -10.29 -21.16 21.47
CA LYS A 236 -10.05 -21.47 22.90
C LYS A 236 -10.35 -22.93 23.23
N THR A 237 -11.43 -23.48 22.69
CA THR A 237 -11.79 -24.91 22.87
C THR A 237 -10.70 -25.82 22.28
N LEU A 238 -10.19 -25.50 21.09
CA LEU A 238 -9.15 -26.29 20.42
C LEU A 238 -7.83 -26.24 21.19
N VAL A 239 -7.47 -25.07 21.70
CA VAL A 239 -6.25 -24.89 22.51
C VAL A 239 -6.35 -25.62 23.84
N GLN A 240 -7.50 -25.58 24.49
CA GLN A 240 -7.77 -26.39 25.70
C GLN A 240 -7.70 -27.91 25.43
N ALA A 241 -8.02 -28.33 24.19
CA ALA A 241 -7.86 -29.73 23.76
C ALA A 241 -6.42 -30.07 23.32
N GLY A 242 -5.43 -29.17 23.50
CA GLY A 242 -4.01 -29.43 23.26
C GLY A 242 -3.48 -28.93 21.91
N ARG A 243 -4.26 -28.19 21.12
CA ARG A 243 -3.75 -27.51 19.91
C ARG A 243 -2.95 -26.28 20.29
N ARG A 244 -2.01 -25.87 19.44
CA ARG A 244 -1.29 -24.59 19.56
C ARG A 244 -1.95 -23.52 18.72
N TYR A 245 -1.80 -22.27 19.08
CA TYR A 245 -2.31 -21.15 18.29
C TYR A 245 -1.75 -21.15 16.87
N ARG A 246 -0.48 -21.46 16.68
CA ARG A 246 0.19 -21.56 15.36
C ARG A 246 -0.37 -22.67 14.45
N ASP A 247 -1.12 -23.61 15.00
CA ASP A 247 -1.79 -24.67 14.22
C ASP A 247 -3.12 -24.20 13.62
N ILE A 248 -3.50 -22.95 13.86
CA ILE A 248 -4.82 -22.40 13.54
C ILE A 248 -4.64 -21.18 12.63
N THR A 249 -5.36 -21.19 11.50
CA THR A 249 -5.40 -20.06 10.58
C THR A 249 -6.83 -19.65 10.30
N VAL A 250 -7.06 -18.34 10.21
CA VAL A 250 -8.32 -17.74 9.79
C VAL A 250 -8.09 -17.12 8.41
N ILE A 251 -8.84 -17.58 7.42
CA ILE A 251 -8.78 -17.08 6.05
C ILE A 251 -10.03 -16.26 5.78
N THR A 252 -9.87 -15.05 5.29
CA THR A 252 -11.00 -14.20 4.91
C THR A 252 -10.90 -13.82 3.43
N ARG A 253 -12.02 -13.57 2.78
CA ARG A 253 -12.01 -13.09 1.40
C ARG A 253 -11.45 -11.67 1.32
N SER A 254 -11.84 -10.80 2.25
CA SER A 254 -11.39 -9.42 2.35
C SER A 254 -10.78 -9.20 3.71
N SER A 255 -9.51 -8.83 3.76
CA SER A 255 -8.79 -8.59 5.02
C SER A 255 -9.43 -7.45 5.80
N GLU A 256 -9.82 -6.41 5.13
CA GLU A 256 -10.35 -5.26 5.77
C GLU A 256 -11.77 -5.45 6.32
N PRO A 257 -12.59 -5.57 6.77
CA PRO A 257 -13.40 -5.47 7.96
C PRO A 257 -13.10 -6.57 8.99
N TYR A 258 -12.48 -7.69 8.59
CA TYR A 258 -12.22 -8.81 9.50
C TYR A 258 -10.96 -8.65 10.34
N SER A 259 -9.87 -8.11 9.78
CA SER A 259 -8.60 -7.98 10.52
C SER A 259 -8.76 -7.21 11.82
N ARG A 260 -9.38 -6.03 11.78
CA ARG A 260 -9.64 -5.23 12.99
C ARG A 260 -10.60 -5.90 13.98
N LEU A 261 -11.60 -6.63 13.47
CA LEU A 261 -12.51 -7.39 14.32
C LEU A 261 -11.78 -8.55 15.01
N CYS A 262 -10.94 -9.27 14.27
CA CYS A 262 -10.14 -10.36 14.83
C CYS A 262 -9.16 -9.81 15.88
N GLU A 263 -8.40 -8.77 15.59
CA GLU A 263 -7.48 -8.14 16.56
C GLU A 263 -8.20 -7.78 17.86
N ARG A 264 -9.32 -7.10 17.76
CA ARG A 264 -10.07 -6.66 18.93
C ARG A 264 -10.69 -7.83 19.71
N ILE A 265 -11.41 -8.71 19.03
CA ILE A 265 -12.13 -9.79 19.70
C ILE A 265 -11.15 -10.84 20.23
N PHE A 266 -10.08 -11.16 19.49
CA PHE A 266 -9.06 -12.10 19.95
C PHE A 266 -8.31 -11.56 21.18
N ALA A 267 -8.07 -10.25 21.26
CA ALA A 267 -7.53 -9.63 22.46
C ALA A 267 -8.48 -9.77 23.67
N GLU A 268 -9.80 -9.64 23.49
CA GLU A 268 -10.79 -9.86 24.55
C GLU A 268 -10.77 -11.31 25.11
N TYR A 269 -10.28 -12.28 24.30
CA TYR A 269 -10.13 -13.69 24.66
C TYR A 269 -8.68 -14.11 25.00
N ASP A 270 -7.73 -13.18 25.11
CA ASP A 270 -6.29 -13.47 25.28
C ASP A 270 -5.77 -14.47 24.22
N ILE A 271 -6.18 -14.31 22.96
CA ILE A 271 -5.71 -15.09 21.83
C ILE A 271 -4.65 -14.28 21.09
N PRO A 272 -3.37 -14.70 21.10
CA PRO A 272 -2.34 -14.04 20.30
C PRO A 272 -2.65 -14.24 18.81
N CYS A 273 -2.74 -13.15 18.07
CA CYS A 273 -2.99 -13.21 16.64
C CYS A 273 -2.03 -12.32 15.86
N PHE A 274 -1.77 -12.71 14.64
CA PHE A 274 -1.10 -11.90 13.64
C PHE A 274 -2.03 -11.74 12.45
N THR A 275 -2.30 -10.50 12.07
CA THR A 275 -3.09 -10.17 10.89
C THR A 275 -2.16 -9.76 9.76
N ASP A 276 -2.23 -10.45 8.62
CA ASP A 276 -1.51 -10.06 7.39
C ASP A 276 -2.25 -8.91 6.69
N TYR A 277 -2.51 -7.85 7.43
CA TYR A 277 -3.15 -6.63 6.95
C TYR A 277 -2.18 -5.47 7.04
N ARG A 278 -1.95 -4.80 5.92
CA ARG A 278 -1.12 -3.58 5.90
C ARG A 278 -1.89 -2.44 6.56
N ARG A 279 -1.58 -2.16 7.82
CA ARG A 279 -2.23 -1.08 8.56
C ARG A 279 -1.78 0.27 7.98
N PRO A 280 -2.72 1.09 7.47
CA PRO A 280 -2.36 2.37 6.86
C PRO A 280 -1.88 3.36 7.92
N MET A 281 -0.91 4.22 7.55
CA MET A 281 -0.35 5.22 8.46
C MET A 281 -1.20 6.48 8.62
N HIS A 282 -2.23 6.68 7.81
CA HIS A 282 -3.10 7.87 7.90
C HIS A 282 -3.82 8.00 9.24
N ILE A 283 -3.94 6.91 10.02
CA ILE A 283 -4.50 6.94 11.39
C ILE A 283 -3.55 7.51 12.43
N HIS A 284 -2.26 7.67 12.12
CA HIS A 284 -1.26 8.18 13.05
C HIS A 284 -1.33 9.72 13.14
N PRO A 285 -1.16 10.33 14.34
CA PRO A 285 -1.24 11.77 14.51
C PRO A 285 -0.33 12.58 13.57
N LEU A 286 0.87 12.09 13.22
CA LEU A 286 1.75 12.78 12.27
C LEU A 286 1.16 12.84 10.85
N SER A 287 0.57 11.74 10.38
CA SER A 287 -0.05 11.73 9.06
C SER A 287 -1.27 12.65 9.01
N GLU A 288 -2.08 12.63 10.08
CA GLU A 288 -3.19 13.57 10.25
C GLU A 288 -2.72 15.02 10.31
N ALA A 289 -1.65 15.30 11.06
CA ALA A 289 -1.08 16.65 11.14
C ALA A 289 -0.61 17.16 9.77
N LEU A 290 0.09 16.33 9.01
CA LEU A 290 0.54 16.69 7.66
C LEU A 290 -0.62 16.89 6.70
N THR A 291 -1.61 16.01 6.71
CA THR A 291 -2.82 16.15 5.88
C THR A 291 -3.59 17.42 6.23
N ALA A 292 -3.82 17.67 7.52
CA ALA A 292 -4.50 18.87 7.99
C ALA A 292 -3.71 20.16 7.71
N LEU A 293 -2.38 20.11 7.78
CA LEU A 293 -1.49 21.20 7.40
C LEU A 293 -1.64 21.55 5.91
N LEU A 294 -1.54 20.54 5.04
CA LEU A 294 -1.69 20.71 3.59
C LEU A 294 -3.08 21.25 3.22
N GLU A 295 -4.12 20.76 3.88
CA GLU A 295 -5.48 21.29 3.72
C GLU A 295 -5.60 22.73 4.24
N THR A 296 -4.97 23.07 5.36
CA THR A 296 -4.95 24.43 5.90
C THR A 296 -4.33 25.40 4.88
N VAL A 297 -3.23 25.02 4.24
CA VAL A 297 -2.60 25.81 3.19
C VAL A 297 -3.51 25.91 1.97
N ARG A 298 -4.04 24.78 1.47
CA ARG A 298 -4.88 24.73 0.27
C ARG A 298 -6.20 25.47 0.42
N LEU A 299 -6.89 25.31 1.56
CA LEU A 299 -8.18 25.92 1.87
C LEU A 299 -8.06 27.28 2.54
N LYS A 300 -6.90 27.92 2.43
CA LYS A 300 -6.64 29.27 2.92
C LYS A 300 -7.04 29.44 4.39
N TRP A 301 -6.43 28.63 5.26
CA TRP A 301 -6.65 28.67 6.70
C TRP A 301 -8.10 28.35 7.10
N SER A 302 -8.70 27.32 6.51
CA SER A 302 -10.02 26.87 6.95
C SER A 302 -9.97 26.49 8.43
N GLN A 303 -10.96 26.90 9.20
CA GLN A 303 -10.99 26.66 10.64
C GLN A 303 -10.98 25.15 10.97
N GLU A 304 -11.67 24.37 10.18
CA GLU A 304 -11.76 22.92 10.34
C GLU A 304 -10.39 22.26 10.18
N ALA A 305 -9.68 22.53 9.09
CA ALA A 305 -8.36 21.97 8.84
C ALA A 305 -7.34 22.44 9.89
N LEU A 306 -7.37 23.73 10.23
CA LEU A 306 -6.48 24.30 11.23
C LEU A 306 -6.65 23.64 12.61
N PHE A 307 -7.88 23.48 13.12
CA PHE A 307 -8.07 22.85 14.42
C PHE A 307 -7.86 21.33 14.41
N ARG A 308 -8.05 20.66 13.28
CA ARG A 308 -7.56 19.28 13.11
C ARG A 308 -6.05 19.19 13.32
N LEU A 309 -5.28 20.09 12.69
CA LEU A 309 -3.84 20.18 12.88
C LEU A 309 -3.46 20.44 14.34
N LEU A 310 -4.04 21.48 14.96
CA LEU A 310 -3.70 21.89 16.32
C LEU A 310 -4.06 20.83 17.38
N LYS A 311 -5.07 19.98 17.11
CA LYS A 311 -5.53 18.92 18.00
C LYS A 311 -4.75 17.61 17.89
N THR A 312 -3.75 17.53 17.06
CA THR A 312 -2.88 16.34 16.95
C THR A 312 -1.91 16.18 18.11
N ASP A 313 -1.81 17.16 19.00
CA ASP A 313 -0.85 17.26 20.10
C ASP A 313 0.63 17.29 19.65
N LEU A 314 0.87 17.48 18.36
CA LEU A 314 2.20 17.63 17.78
C LEU A 314 2.67 19.08 17.70
N MET A 315 1.75 20.02 17.82
CA MET A 315 2.08 21.43 17.77
C MET A 315 2.65 21.93 19.12
N PRO A 316 3.52 22.96 19.11
CA PRO A 316 4.09 23.53 20.34
C PRO A 316 3.07 24.38 21.12
N LEU A 317 1.92 23.78 21.41
CA LEU A 317 0.79 24.35 22.14
C LEU A 317 0.28 23.34 23.15
N GLU A 318 -0.15 23.82 24.32
CA GLU A 318 -0.88 22.97 25.25
C GLU A 318 -2.30 22.69 24.75
N ARG A 319 -2.84 21.51 25.08
CA ARG A 319 -4.21 21.13 24.69
C ARG A 319 -5.23 22.19 25.12
N ARG A 320 -5.07 22.72 26.34
CA ARG A 320 -5.94 23.77 26.87
C ARG A 320 -5.88 25.05 26.03
N GLU A 321 -4.69 25.44 25.56
CA GLU A 321 -4.53 26.62 24.70
C GLU A 321 -5.26 26.44 23.36
N THR A 322 -5.19 25.24 22.80
CA THR A 322 -5.91 24.88 21.56
C THR A 322 -7.42 24.94 21.77
N ASP A 323 -7.92 24.38 22.89
CA ASP A 323 -9.36 24.39 23.21
C ASP A 323 -9.89 25.81 23.47
N ASP A 324 -9.13 26.64 24.20
CA ASP A 324 -9.48 28.03 24.47
C ASP A 324 -9.49 28.85 23.17
N LEU A 325 -8.54 28.62 22.27
CA LEU A 325 -8.46 29.27 20.96
C LEU A 325 -9.66 28.89 20.08
N GLU A 326 -10.00 27.58 20.02
CA GLU A 326 -11.15 27.09 19.24
C GLU A 326 -12.47 27.68 19.73
N LEU A 327 -12.66 27.67 21.06
CA LEU A 327 -13.83 28.24 21.67
C LEU A 327 -13.97 29.74 21.34
N TYR A 328 -12.85 30.48 21.44
CA TYR A 328 -12.81 31.88 21.06
C TYR A 328 -13.17 32.09 19.58
N CYS A 329 -12.49 31.35 18.67
CA CYS A 329 -12.73 31.45 17.23
C CYS A 329 -14.20 31.20 16.86
N SER A 330 -14.80 30.17 17.49
CA SER A 330 -16.22 29.84 17.28
C SER A 330 -17.14 30.93 17.76
N ALA A 331 -16.92 31.49 18.98
CA ALA A 331 -17.74 32.51 19.58
C ALA A 331 -17.57 33.89 18.91
N ALA A 332 -16.35 34.24 18.50
CA ALA A 332 -16.03 35.50 17.83
C ALA A 332 -16.36 35.50 16.33
N GLY A 333 -16.66 34.31 15.75
CA GLY A 333 -16.92 34.16 14.33
C GLY A 333 -15.67 34.39 13.48
N ILE A 334 -14.48 33.96 14.00
CA ILE A 334 -13.21 34.05 13.27
C ILE A 334 -13.29 33.14 12.03
N ARG A 335 -12.87 33.66 10.90
CA ARG A 335 -12.82 32.94 9.63
C ARG A 335 -11.43 33.05 9.02
N ALA A 336 -11.19 32.27 7.97
CA ALA A 336 -9.91 32.20 7.25
C ALA A 336 -9.21 33.56 7.06
N TYR A 337 -9.91 34.58 6.58
CA TYR A 337 -9.32 35.88 6.31
C TYR A 337 -8.83 36.63 7.56
N HIS A 338 -9.28 36.29 8.75
CA HIS A 338 -8.75 36.86 9.99
C HIS A 338 -7.37 36.31 10.36
N TRP A 339 -6.99 35.18 9.84
CA TRP A 339 -5.70 34.55 10.06
C TRP A 339 -4.60 35.11 9.15
N TYR A 340 -4.95 35.57 7.93
CA TYR A 340 -3.93 36.12 6.99
C TYR A 340 -3.31 37.42 7.45
N LYS A 341 -4.01 38.16 8.28
CA LYS A 341 -3.56 39.42 8.80
C LYS A 341 -2.81 39.17 10.09
N ASP A 342 -1.57 39.63 10.15
CA ASP A 342 -0.82 39.66 11.40
C ASP A 342 -1.29 40.83 12.29
N GLU A 343 -2.58 40.84 12.59
CA GLU A 343 -3.24 41.86 13.42
C GLU A 343 -3.88 41.18 14.61
N ASP A 344 -3.79 41.82 15.78
CA ASP A 344 -4.46 41.33 16.99
C ASP A 344 -5.98 41.42 16.87
N TRP A 345 -6.67 40.37 17.28
CA TRP A 345 -8.10 40.34 17.36
C TRP A 345 -8.58 41.27 18.50
N GLN A 346 -9.57 42.11 18.21
CA GLN A 346 -9.99 43.20 19.12
C GLN A 346 -11.31 42.91 19.87
N ARG A 347 -12.08 41.90 19.41
CA ARG A 347 -13.40 41.61 19.92
C ARG A 347 -13.38 40.48 20.94
N MET A 348 -13.85 40.74 22.17
CA MET A 348 -14.15 39.71 23.15
C MET A 348 -15.62 39.31 23.05
N PRO A 349 -15.97 38.03 22.75
CA PRO A 349 -17.36 37.58 22.73
C PRO A 349 -18.01 37.60 24.11
N GLU A 350 -19.31 37.91 24.15
CA GLU A 350 -20.10 37.82 25.38
C GLU A 350 -20.04 36.39 25.97
N GLY A 351 -19.91 36.30 27.28
CA GLY A 351 -19.84 35.02 27.99
C GLY A 351 -18.44 34.40 28.11
N LEU A 352 -17.42 34.93 27.39
CA LEU A 352 -16.02 34.56 27.58
C LEU A 352 -15.26 35.52 28.51
N GLU A 353 -15.81 36.64 28.83
CA GLU A 353 -15.21 37.72 29.64
C GLU A 353 -14.71 37.25 31.01
N ASN A 354 -15.34 36.24 31.58
CA ASN A 354 -15.02 35.73 32.94
C ASN A 354 -14.22 34.42 32.96
N LYS A 355 -13.73 33.93 31.81
CA LYS A 355 -13.03 32.64 31.74
C LYS A 355 -11.49 32.74 31.84
N GLY A 356 -10.94 33.88 32.27
CA GLY A 356 -9.50 34.05 32.56
C GLY A 356 -8.63 34.19 31.31
N ALA A 357 -9.16 33.97 30.12
CA ALA A 357 -8.47 34.12 28.86
C ALA A 357 -8.75 35.51 28.28
N GLY A 358 -8.01 36.51 28.70
CA GLY A 358 -8.07 37.84 28.09
C GLY A 358 -7.60 37.83 26.63
N LEU A 359 -7.95 38.88 25.89
CA LEU A 359 -7.52 39.08 24.49
C LEU A 359 -6.00 38.95 24.31
N VAL A 360 -5.23 39.38 25.30
CA VAL A 360 -3.75 39.23 25.29
C VAL A 360 -3.34 37.77 25.25
N TYR A 361 -3.95 36.90 26.05
CA TYR A 361 -3.68 35.47 26.06
C TYR A 361 -4.06 34.82 24.72
N ILE A 362 -5.27 35.07 24.23
CA ILE A 362 -5.73 34.51 22.92
C ILE A 362 -4.85 34.99 21.76
N ASN A 363 -4.51 36.30 21.73
CA ASN A 363 -3.63 36.86 20.70
C ASN A 363 -2.22 36.30 20.81
N GLY A 364 -1.73 35.96 21.99
CA GLY A 364 -0.46 35.29 22.21
C GLY A 364 -0.44 33.87 21.59
N ILE A 365 -1.51 33.10 21.74
CA ILE A 365 -1.66 31.80 21.08
C ILE A 365 -1.80 31.96 19.56
N ARG A 366 -2.66 32.87 19.10
CA ARG A 366 -2.84 33.20 17.68
C ARG A 366 -1.49 33.52 17.02
N LYS A 367 -0.69 34.37 17.66
CA LYS A 367 0.61 34.79 17.12
C LYS A 367 1.56 33.61 16.96
N ARG A 368 1.65 32.72 17.94
CA ARG A 368 2.46 31.50 17.83
C ARG A 368 2.01 30.62 16.66
N VAL A 369 0.69 30.42 16.49
CA VAL A 369 0.12 29.66 15.37
C VAL A 369 0.43 30.34 14.04
N TYR A 370 0.25 31.66 13.97
CA TYR A 370 0.54 32.43 12.76
C TYR A 370 2.03 32.34 12.38
N ASP A 371 2.92 32.59 13.32
CA ASP A 371 4.37 32.57 13.08
C ASP A 371 4.86 31.19 12.65
N LEU A 372 4.22 30.11 13.11
CA LEU A 372 4.56 28.74 12.73
C LEU A 372 4.06 28.39 11.32
N LEU A 373 2.90 28.89 10.91
CA LEU A 373 2.26 28.44 9.66
C LEU A 373 2.47 29.42 8.48
N SER A 374 2.65 30.73 8.75
CA SER A 374 2.74 31.72 7.70
C SER A 374 3.92 31.52 6.74
N PRO A 375 5.14 31.10 7.18
CA PRO A 375 6.25 30.88 6.26
C PRO A 375 5.97 29.76 5.26
N LEU A 376 5.34 28.68 5.73
CA LEU A 376 4.98 27.58 4.86
C LEU A 376 3.85 27.94 3.89
N TRP A 377 2.84 28.68 4.38
CA TRP A 377 1.76 29.16 3.53
C TRP A 377 2.26 30.11 2.42
N GLU A 378 3.18 31.00 2.73
CA GLU A 378 3.82 31.88 1.75
C GLU A 378 4.64 31.08 0.73
N ALA A 379 5.42 30.10 1.18
CA ALA A 379 6.20 29.24 0.29
C ALA A 379 5.30 28.49 -0.70
N PHE A 380 4.12 28.01 -0.26
CA PHE A 380 3.20 27.24 -1.09
C PHE A 380 2.24 28.10 -1.95
N ALA A 381 2.23 29.41 -1.78
CA ALA A 381 1.37 30.31 -2.54
C ALA A 381 1.75 30.47 -4.02
N GLY A 382 2.97 30.10 -4.38
CA GLY A 382 3.54 30.30 -5.71
C GLY A 382 3.85 29.02 -6.48
N THR A 383 4.71 29.20 -7.49
CA THR A 383 5.33 28.11 -8.26
C THR A 383 6.80 28.07 -7.88
N ASP A 384 7.30 26.87 -7.54
CA ASP A 384 8.71 26.66 -7.20
C ASP A 384 9.10 25.21 -7.53
N SER A 385 10.36 24.85 -7.32
CA SER A 385 10.83 23.49 -7.48
C SER A 385 10.28 22.58 -6.35
N LEU A 386 10.02 21.32 -6.65
CA LEU A 386 9.59 20.34 -5.64
C LEU A 386 10.58 20.29 -4.46
N ARG A 387 11.88 20.43 -4.74
CA ARG A 387 12.94 20.50 -3.72
C ARG A 387 12.71 21.61 -2.71
N ASN A 388 12.35 22.81 -3.18
CA ASN A 388 12.12 23.96 -2.33
C ASN A 388 10.87 23.76 -1.46
N PHE A 389 9.80 23.18 -2.00
CA PHE A 389 8.62 22.80 -1.21
C PHE A 389 8.94 21.76 -0.13
N CYS A 390 9.70 20.71 -0.47
CA CYS A 390 10.17 19.74 0.52
C CYS A 390 11.05 20.39 1.59
N THR A 391 11.91 21.34 1.21
CA THR A 391 12.77 22.06 2.15
C THR A 391 11.94 22.93 3.10
N ALA A 392 10.95 23.65 2.57
CA ALA A 392 10.04 24.44 3.39
C ALA A 392 9.23 23.59 4.39
N LEU A 393 8.75 22.43 3.94
CA LEU A 393 8.05 21.49 4.82
C LEU A 393 8.99 20.90 5.87
N TRP A 394 10.21 20.54 5.49
CA TRP A 394 11.22 20.05 6.44
C TRP A 394 11.52 21.11 7.51
N GLN A 395 11.72 22.38 7.11
CA GLN A 395 11.96 23.47 8.06
C GLN A 395 10.79 23.61 9.03
N TRP A 396 9.56 23.53 8.52
CA TRP A 396 8.38 23.56 9.38
C TRP A 396 8.34 22.39 10.40
N LEU A 397 8.70 21.17 9.98
CA LEU A 397 8.79 20.01 10.88
C LEU A 397 9.80 20.23 12.01
N GLU A 398 10.92 20.88 11.69
CA GLU A 398 11.97 21.23 12.67
C GLU A 398 11.51 22.34 13.63
N ASP A 399 10.89 23.42 13.10
CA ASP A 399 10.40 24.55 13.90
C ASP A 399 9.25 24.14 14.84
N ALA A 400 8.38 23.24 14.39
CA ALA A 400 7.33 22.64 15.21
C ALA A 400 7.86 21.57 16.18
N HIS A 401 9.14 21.21 16.14
CA HIS A 401 9.79 20.19 16.98
C HIS A 401 9.16 18.79 16.86
N ILE A 402 8.55 18.45 15.71
CA ILE A 402 7.81 17.19 15.52
C ILE A 402 8.66 15.96 15.84
N GLY A 403 9.90 15.91 15.34
CA GLY A 403 10.81 14.77 15.61
C GLY A 403 11.10 14.57 17.09
N LYS A 404 11.22 15.65 17.88
CA LYS A 404 11.44 15.57 19.33
C LYS A 404 10.20 15.06 20.07
N THR A 405 9.02 15.54 19.67
CA THR A 405 7.74 15.10 20.25
C THR A 405 7.50 13.62 19.99
N LEU A 406 7.74 13.14 18.76
CA LEU A 406 7.61 11.72 18.42
C LEU A 406 8.63 10.84 19.17
N ALA A 407 9.87 11.32 19.37
CA ALA A 407 10.87 10.61 20.15
C ALA A 407 10.47 10.52 21.64
N ALA A 408 9.85 11.57 22.19
CA ALA A 408 9.30 11.54 23.54
C ALA A 408 8.13 10.53 23.65
N TRP A 409 7.20 10.54 22.72
CA TRP A 409 6.10 9.56 22.70
C TRP A 409 6.60 8.12 22.55
N GLN A 410 7.63 7.90 21.72
CA GLN A 410 8.26 6.59 21.60
C GLN A 410 8.84 6.12 22.93
N ALA A 411 9.55 7.00 23.68
CA ALA A 411 10.12 6.67 24.96
C ALA A 411 9.04 6.38 26.02
N GLU A 412 7.98 7.18 26.07
CA GLU A 412 6.83 6.98 26.96
C GLU A 412 6.12 5.63 26.69
N ALA A 413 5.91 5.29 25.42
CA ALA A 413 5.33 4.01 25.03
C ALA A 413 6.23 2.82 25.42
N GLN A 414 7.56 2.95 25.27
CA GLN A 414 8.53 1.95 25.71
C GLN A 414 8.50 1.76 27.24
N GLU A 415 8.46 2.84 28.00
CA GLU A 415 8.36 2.79 29.46
C GLU A 415 7.05 2.16 29.93
N ALA A 416 5.95 2.40 29.19
CA ALA A 416 4.66 1.79 29.45
C ALA A 416 4.57 0.31 29.00
N GLY A 417 5.61 -0.23 28.31
CA GLY A 417 5.60 -1.58 27.76
C GLY A 417 4.77 -1.74 26.48
N CYS A 418 4.37 -0.64 25.84
CA CYS A 418 3.59 -0.60 24.60
C CYS A 418 4.53 -0.62 23.37
N GLU A 419 5.24 -1.72 23.19
CA GLU A 419 6.27 -1.87 22.14
C GLU A 419 5.77 -1.62 20.70
N GLU A 420 4.52 -1.96 20.43
CA GLU A 420 3.92 -1.75 19.11
C GLU A 420 3.74 -0.26 18.81
N GLU A 421 3.19 0.48 19.77
CA GLU A 421 3.00 1.93 19.69
C GLU A 421 4.35 2.66 19.55
N ALA A 422 5.36 2.25 20.32
CA ALA A 422 6.70 2.79 20.20
C ALA A 422 7.30 2.61 18.80
N ARG A 423 7.10 1.43 18.20
CA ARG A 423 7.53 1.16 16.81
C ARG A 423 6.74 1.98 15.78
N GLU A 424 5.47 2.26 16.02
CA GLU A 424 4.66 3.10 15.13
C GLU A 424 5.21 4.52 15.05
N HIS A 425 5.53 5.12 16.19
CA HIS A 425 6.13 6.46 16.23
C HIS A 425 7.46 6.52 15.48
N GLU A 426 8.30 5.50 15.62
CA GLU A 426 9.56 5.42 14.89
C GLU A 426 9.36 5.22 13.38
N GLN A 427 8.46 4.30 13.00
CA GLN A 427 8.22 3.98 11.60
C GLN A 427 7.61 5.14 10.82
N VAL A 428 6.63 5.84 11.39
CA VAL A 428 5.95 6.94 10.70
C VAL A 428 6.93 8.06 10.38
N TRP A 429 7.79 8.42 11.36
CA TRP A 429 8.82 9.44 11.14
C TRP A 429 9.77 9.05 10.00
N LYS A 430 10.36 7.86 10.08
CA LYS A 430 11.28 7.37 9.05
C LYS A 430 10.64 7.31 7.66
N LYS A 431 9.39 6.87 7.57
CA LYS A 431 8.71 6.74 6.27
C LYS A 431 8.30 8.09 5.68
N VAL A 432 7.89 9.05 6.49
CA VAL A 432 7.62 10.42 6.03
C VAL A 432 8.90 11.06 5.48
N ILE A 433 10.02 10.95 6.20
CA ILE A 433 11.30 11.49 5.71
C ILE A 433 11.73 10.79 4.42
N SER A 434 11.67 9.46 4.37
CA SER A 434 11.98 8.71 3.16
C SER A 434 11.08 9.08 1.97
N LEU A 435 9.81 9.39 2.21
CA LEU A 435 8.91 9.89 1.17
C LEU A 435 9.39 11.23 0.61
N LEU A 436 9.76 12.20 1.47
CA LEU A 436 10.27 13.50 1.02
C LEU A 436 11.60 13.35 0.26
N GLU A 437 12.54 12.55 0.76
CA GLU A 437 13.80 12.26 0.08
C GLU A 437 13.58 11.66 -1.32
N ARG A 438 12.67 10.70 -1.42
CA ARG A 438 12.32 10.07 -2.70
C ARG A 438 11.70 11.05 -3.69
N LEU A 439 10.78 11.89 -3.25
CA LEU A 439 10.20 12.93 -4.09
C LEU A 439 11.27 13.87 -4.64
N VAL A 440 12.24 14.26 -3.81
CA VAL A 440 13.39 15.10 -4.23
C VAL A 440 14.27 14.36 -5.24
N VAL A 441 14.52 13.06 -5.07
CA VAL A 441 15.31 12.26 -6.03
C VAL A 441 14.57 12.13 -7.36
N LEU A 442 13.25 11.92 -7.34
CA LEU A 442 12.46 11.74 -8.55
C LEU A 442 12.25 13.05 -9.34
N CYS A 443 11.77 14.08 -8.69
CA CYS A 443 11.27 15.28 -9.34
C CYS A 443 11.75 16.56 -8.68
N GLY A 444 12.86 16.53 -7.91
CA GLY A 444 13.31 17.67 -7.10
C GLY A 444 13.53 18.98 -7.85
N ASP A 445 13.95 18.89 -9.10
CA ASP A 445 14.25 20.06 -9.93
C ASP A 445 13.04 20.48 -10.82
N ASP A 446 11.92 19.75 -10.72
CA ASP A 446 10.70 20.08 -11.45
C ASP A 446 9.95 21.25 -10.80
N GLU A 447 9.64 22.26 -11.60
CA GLU A 447 8.77 23.37 -11.19
C GLU A 447 7.30 22.90 -11.15
N MET A 448 6.58 23.29 -10.09
CA MET A 448 5.17 23.01 -9.92
C MET A 448 4.51 24.05 -9.01
N SER A 449 3.19 24.10 -9.01
CA SER A 449 2.45 24.92 -8.04
C SER A 449 2.42 24.24 -6.66
N GLY A 450 2.26 25.03 -5.60
CA GLY A 450 2.07 24.48 -4.25
C GLY A 450 0.83 23.58 -4.14
N ALA A 451 -0.19 23.79 -4.97
CA ALA A 451 -1.35 22.92 -5.05
C ALA A 451 -1.00 21.54 -5.60
N GLU A 452 -0.22 21.47 -6.69
CA GLU A 452 0.26 20.20 -7.23
C GLU A 452 1.17 19.46 -6.26
N PHE A 453 2.07 20.17 -5.57
CA PHE A 453 2.89 19.56 -4.52
C PHE A 453 2.03 18.98 -3.39
N THR A 454 1.00 19.72 -2.94
CA THR A 454 0.06 19.28 -1.92
C THR A 454 -0.64 17.97 -2.33
N ASP A 455 -1.12 17.89 -3.58
CA ASP A 455 -1.78 16.68 -4.11
C ASP A 455 -0.81 15.49 -4.14
N ILE A 456 0.42 15.69 -4.62
CA ILE A 456 1.47 14.65 -4.68
C ILE A 456 1.80 14.15 -3.28
N LEU A 457 2.00 15.05 -2.33
CA LEU A 457 2.37 14.66 -0.97
C LEU A 457 1.22 13.95 -0.25
N THR A 458 -0.03 14.41 -0.45
CA THR A 458 -1.22 13.76 0.12
C THR A 458 -1.34 12.32 -0.39
N GLU A 459 -1.22 12.11 -1.71
CA GLU A 459 -1.21 10.77 -2.31
C GLU A 459 -0.09 9.89 -1.72
N GLY A 460 1.11 10.45 -1.55
CA GLY A 460 2.23 9.75 -0.95
C GLY A 460 2.01 9.35 0.50
N LEU A 461 1.37 10.20 1.31
CA LEU A 461 1.03 9.92 2.71
C LEU A 461 -0.02 8.82 2.84
N GLU A 462 -1.03 8.80 1.94
CA GLU A 462 -2.07 7.77 1.91
C GLU A 462 -1.52 6.37 1.63
N GLU A 463 -0.42 6.27 0.87
CA GLU A 463 0.24 4.99 0.58
C GLU A 463 1.16 4.46 1.68
N LEU A 464 1.43 5.26 2.69
CA LEU A 464 2.26 4.80 3.79
C LEU A 464 1.53 3.77 4.66
N HIS A 465 2.21 2.65 4.92
CA HIS A 465 1.68 1.56 5.73
C HIS A 465 2.70 1.14 6.78
N PHE A 466 2.21 0.72 7.95
CA PHE A 466 3.05 0.12 8.97
C PHE A 466 3.53 -1.27 8.56
N THR A 467 4.76 -1.58 8.94
CA THR A 467 5.29 -2.94 8.85
C THR A 467 5.01 -3.64 10.16
N LEU A 468 4.15 -4.66 10.12
CA LEU A 468 3.78 -5.43 11.30
C LEU A 468 4.74 -6.60 11.49
N ILE A 469 5.07 -6.90 12.73
CA ILE A 469 5.88 -8.06 13.12
C ILE A 469 5.01 -8.92 14.04
N PRO A 470 4.96 -10.25 13.82
CA PRO A 470 4.19 -11.14 14.69
C PRO A 470 4.61 -10.97 16.16
N PRO A 471 3.67 -10.82 17.11
CA PRO A 471 3.98 -10.55 18.52
C PRO A 471 4.66 -11.73 19.21
N THR A 472 4.37 -12.95 18.78
CA THR A 472 4.91 -14.20 19.36
C THR A 472 5.10 -15.25 18.27
N ALA A 473 5.89 -16.28 18.55
CA ALA A 473 6.05 -17.43 17.65
C ALA A 473 4.84 -18.39 17.67
N ASP A 474 3.96 -18.31 18.68
CA ASP A 474 2.73 -19.11 18.82
C ASP A 474 1.52 -18.18 18.77
N HIS A 475 1.00 -17.93 17.58
CA HIS A 475 -0.13 -17.06 17.30
C HIS A 475 -1.05 -17.64 16.25
N VAL A 476 -2.31 -17.20 16.24
CA VAL A 476 -3.27 -17.47 15.17
C VAL A 476 -2.96 -16.54 14.00
N THR A 477 -2.82 -17.07 12.80
CA THR A 477 -2.64 -16.27 11.59
C THR A 477 -4.00 -15.91 11.00
N VAL A 478 -4.23 -14.63 10.78
CA VAL A 478 -5.41 -14.10 10.06
C VAL A 478 -4.95 -13.52 8.73
N THR A 479 -5.45 -14.05 7.62
CA THR A 479 -4.96 -13.66 6.29
C THR A 479 -6.09 -13.67 5.26
N SER A 480 -5.85 -13.08 4.08
CA SER A 480 -6.79 -13.18 2.96
C SER A 480 -6.57 -14.47 2.16
N ILE A 481 -7.60 -14.90 1.44
CA ILE A 481 -7.52 -16.07 0.56
C ILE A 481 -6.43 -15.91 -0.53
N GLU A 482 -6.13 -14.68 -0.92
CA GLU A 482 -5.12 -14.38 -1.92
C GLU A 482 -3.68 -14.50 -1.40
N ARG A 483 -3.48 -14.28 -0.10
CA ARG A 483 -2.18 -14.33 0.58
C ARG A 483 -1.99 -15.57 1.44
N GLY A 484 -3.07 -16.24 1.77
CA GLY A 484 -3.15 -17.34 2.72
C GLY A 484 -2.57 -18.64 2.21
N TYR A 485 -1.27 -18.69 1.94
CA TYR A 485 -0.61 -19.97 1.65
C TYR A 485 -0.42 -20.76 2.95
N THR A 486 -1.50 -21.41 3.38
CA THR A 486 -1.58 -22.05 4.71
C THR A 486 -1.48 -23.57 4.64
N SER A 487 -0.74 -24.10 3.67
CA SER A 487 -0.68 -25.54 3.36
C SER A 487 -0.36 -26.46 4.54
N ARG A 488 -0.05 -25.93 5.72
CA ARG A 488 0.34 -26.71 6.90
C ARG A 488 -0.48 -26.45 8.16
N SER A 489 -1.51 -25.61 8.12
CA SER A 489 -2.35 -25.38 9.29
C SER A 489 -3.35 -26.52 9.47
N PRO A 490 -3.27 -27.27 10.58
CA PRO A 490 -4.20 -28.39 10.85
C PRO A 490 -5.65 -27.98 11.01
N VAL A 491 -5.90 -26.70 11.34
CA VAL A 491 -7.25 -26.14 11.51
C VAL A 491 -7.33 -24.82 10.74
N ILE A 492 -8.34 -24.73 9.89
CA ILE A 492 -8.59 -23.53 9.07
C ILE A 492 -10.04 -23.09 9.28
N PHE A 493 -10.23 -21.82 9.60
CA PHE A 493 -11.51 -21.12 9.54
C PHE A 493 -11.55 -20.30 8.25
N VAL A 494 -12.66 -20.33 7.50
CA VAL A 494 -12.83 -19.61 6.22
C VAL A 494 -14.07 -18.76 6.28
#